data_d23464444175efe786b37cef81ec4260
#
_entry.id   d23464444175efe786b37cef81ec4260
#
_cell.length_a   1.000
_cell.length_b   1.000
_cell.length_c   1.000
_cell.angle_alpha   90.00
_cell.angle_beta   90.00
_cell.angle_gamma   90.00
#
_symmetry.space_group_name_H-M   'P 1'
#
loop_
_entity.id
_entity.type
_entity.pdbx_description
1 polymer ?
#
loop_
_entity_poly.entity_id
_entity_poly.type
_entity_poly.pdbx_seq_one_letter_code
_entity_poly.pdbx_strand_id
1 'polypeptide(L)'
;QAGLPCYLSLLLSRKCGVEHPEVDDAISRSSRFFQQFIDKGSIGYGYHRPSLEMNANGRNGMSGNGKNGLAAIAFRVEGNRPATQFFSKLTASLYSTCEYGHSGNSYTYFWDPLGANCGGPKLVSAFLKELRWYYALTRKADGSFVNQQLGGVYGGKLLSPTAAQVLIATLPRRAIYLTGKGQDKKDWLKKKEVTDTIESGRWRLAETADMTAEDLLAELDSWSPIAREWVAIKLAEKKGDHLPALLRMLEDQSPQARAGACATLGYLGEKAAVAVPPLAKAL
;
A
#
# COMPACT_ATOMS: atom_id res chain seq x y z
N GLN A 1 12.28 -8.33 -4.95
CA GLN A 1 12.40 -6.96 -5.49
C GLN A 1 12.23 -6.92 -7.01
N ALA A 2 12.82 -7.84 -7.76
CA ALA A 2 12.80 -7.84 -9.23
C ALA A 2 11.40 -8.14 -9.82
N GLY A 3 10.54 -8.84 -9.13
CA GLY A 3 9.26 -9.32 -9.69
C GLY A 3 8.35 -8.22 -10.23
N LEU A 4 8.14 -7.13 -9.49
CA LEU A 4 7.28 -6.03 -9.94
C LEU A 4 7.86 -5.26 -11.14
N PRO A 5 9.14 -4.86 -11.15
CA PRO A 5 9.74 -4.28 -12.34
C PRO A 5 9.68 -5.20 -13.56
N CYS A 6 9.94 -6.50 -13.39
CA CYS A 6 9.80 -7.48 -14.48
C CYS A 6 8.35 -7.56 -14.98
N TYR A 7 7.39 -7.63 -14.08
CA TYR A 7 5.97 -7.64 -14.44
C TYR A 7 5.57 -6.39 -15.24
N LEU A 8 5.94 -5.20 -14.77
CA LEU A 8 5.69 -3.96 -15.50
C LEU A 8 6.38 -3.95 -16.88
N SER A 9 7.63 -4.42 -16.94
CA SER A 9 8.38 -4.48 -18.22
C SER A 9 7.70 -5.40 -19.24
N LEU A 10 7.23 -6.58 -18.83
CA LEU A 10 6.47 -7.49 -19.68
C LEU A 10 5.17 -6.85 -20.20
N LEU A 11 4.43 -6.16 -19.32
CA LEU A 11 3.22 -5.44 -19.72
C LEU A 11 3.50 -4.32 -20.72
N LEU A 12 4.59 -3.57 -20.52
CA LEU A 12 5.01 -2.51 -21.44
C LEU A 12 5.49 -3.09 -22.78
N SER A 13 6.23 -4.21 -22.78
CA SER A 13 6.64 -4.92 -24.00
C SER A 13 5.42 -5.32 -24.83
N ARG A 14 4.39 -5.89 -24.18
CA ARG A 14 3.12 -6.21 -24.85
C ARG A 14 2.42 -4.96 -25.41
N LYS A 15 2.44 -3.83 -24.69
CA LYS A 15 1.93 -2.54 -25.21
C LYS A 15 2.72 -2.00 -26.40
N CYS A 16 3.98 -2.40 -26.55
CA CYS A 16 4.83 -2.08 -27.69
C CYS A 16 4.70 -3.09 -28.85
N GLY A 17 3.78 -4.04 -28.77
CA GLY A 17 3.51 -5.01 -29.84
C GLY A 17 4.31 -6.31 -29.76
N VAL A 18 4.97 -6.60 -28.64
CA VAL A 18 5.60 -7.92 -28.44
C VAL A 18 4.51 -8.94 -28.15
N GLU A 19 4.30 -9.85 -29.07
CA GLU A 19 3.35 -10.97 -28.98
C GLU A 19 4.13 -12.27 -28.86
N HIS A 20 4.08 -12.92 -27.70
CA HIS A 20 4.74 -14.20 -27.46
C HIS A 20 4.03 -14.95 -26.33
N PRO A 21 3.72 -16.26 -26.49
CA PRO A 21 2.98 -17.03 -25.48
C PRO A 21 3.64 -17.05 -24.10
N GLU A 22 4.98 -17.11 -24.03
CA GLU A 22 5.70 -17.09 -22.76
C GLU A 22 5.59 -15.73 -22.06
N VAL A 23 5.50 -14.62 -22.79
CA VAL A 23 5.27 -13.29 -22.23
C VAL A 23 3.87 -13.22 -21.62
N ASP A 24 2.86 -13.74 -22.30
CA ASP A 24 1.48 -13.75 -21.82
C ASP A 24 1.31 -14.65 -20.59
N ASP A 25 1.97 -15.82 -20.58
CA ASP A 25 1.98 -16.70 -19.41
C ASP A 25 2.70 -16.06 -18.22
N ALA A 26 3.86 -15.43 -18.44
CA ALA A 26 4.58 -14.73 -17.39
C ALA A 26 3.79 -13.54 -16.80
N ILE A 27 3.07 -12.80 -17.65
CA ILE A 27 2.13 -11.74 -17.21
C ILE A 27 1.03 -12.35 -16.35
N SER A 28 0.38 -13.42 -16.81
CA SER A 28 -0.71 -14.09 -16.09
C SER A 28 -0.28 -14.61 -14.72
N ARG A 29 0.88 -15.25 -14.63
CA ARG A 29 1.44 -15.74 -13.36
C ARG A 29 1.78 -14.58 -12.41
N SER A 30 2.39 -13.51 -12.92
CA SER A 30 2.73 -12.34 -12.14
C SER A 30 1.48 -11.63 -11.61
N SER A 31 0.46 -11.45 -12.45
CA SER A 31 -0.83 -10.87 -12.06
C SER A 31 -1.47 -11.66 -10.94
N ARG A 32 -1.62 -12.98 -11.07
CA ARG A 32 -2.17 -13.85 -10.03
C ARG A 32 -1.39 -13.77 -8.73
N PHE A 33 -0.06 -13.75 -8.81
CA PHE A 33 0.81 -13.64 -7.64
C PHE A 33 0.59 -12.30 -6.91
N PHE A 34 0.56 -11.17 -7.61
CA PHE A 34 0.41 -9.88 -6.96
C PHE A 34 -1.03 -9.57 -6.54
N GLN A 35 -2.04 -10.17 -7.15
CA GLN A 35 -3.43 -10.04 -6.71
C GLN A 35 -3.67 -10.63 -5.32
N GLN A 36 -2.90 -11.60 -4.87
CA GLN A 36 -3.04 -12.18 -3.53
C GLN A 36 -2.82 -11.19 -2.38
N PHE A 37 -2.20 -10.03 -2.66
CA PHE A 37 -1.96 -8.97 -1.67
C PHE A 37 -3.16 -8.02 -1.50
N ILE A 38 -4.11 -8.04 -2.44
CA ILE A 38 -5.29 -7.15 -2.40
C ILE A 38 -6.07 -7.41 -1.12
N ASP A 39 -6.42 -6.34 -0.42
CA ASP A 39 -7.12 -6.31 0.87
C ASP A 39 -6.39 -6.98 2.04
N LYS A 40 -5.23 -7.58 1.81
CA LYS A 40 -4.51 -8.35 2.83
C LYS A 40 -3.26 -7.66 3.37
N GLY A 41 -2.67 -6.72 2.64
CA GLY A 41 -1.48 -6.02 3.10
C GLY A 41 -0.57 -5.50 1.99
N SER A 42 0.60 -5.02 2.41
CA SER A 42 1.64 -4.51 1.52
C SER A 42 2.43 -5.63 0.86
N ILE A 43 2.98 -5.34 -0.32
CA ILE A 43 3.96 -6.21 -0.97
C ILE A 43 5.29 -6.06 -0.25
N GLY A 44 5.61 -7.03 0.60
CA GLY A 44 6.82 -7.04 1.43
C GLY A 44 8.11 -7.26 0.65
N TYR A 45 9.24 -7.04 1.31
CA TYR A 45 10.56 -7.35 0.78
C TYR A 45 10.93 -8.80 1.05
N GLY A 46 11.11 -9.58 -0.03
CA GLY A 46 11.51 -11.00 0.11
C GLY A 46 10.44 -11.94 0.63
N TYR A 47 9.24 -11.45 0.94
CA TYR A 47 8.14 -12.27 1.43
C TYR A 47 7.16 -12.60 0.30
N HIS A 48 6.66 -13.85 0.31
CA HIS A 48 5.66 -14.33 -0.64
C HIS A 48 4.22 -14.14 -0.13
N ARG A 49 4.06 -13.49 1.01
CA ARG A 49 2.78 -13.21 1.68
C ARG A 49 2.65 -11.72 1.95
N PRO A 50 1.42 -11.22 2.11
CA PRO A 50 1.18 -9.84 2.54
C PRO A 50 1.92 -9.53 3.82
N SER A 51 2.56 -8.36 3.87
CA SER A 51 3.30 -7.91 5.04
C SER A 51 2.45 -6.90 5.79
N LEU A 52 2.14 -7.25 7.03
CA LEU A 52 1.60 -6.37 8.05
C LEU A 52 2.55 -6.31 9.24
N GLU A 53 3.75 -6.91 9.10
CA GLU A 53 4.72 -7.00 10.19
C GLU A 53 5.11 -5.61 10.69
N MET A 54 4.51 -5.24 11.79
CA MET A 54 4.94 -4.15 12.63
C MET A 54 5.85 -4.72 13.71
N ASN A 55 7.16 -4.53 13.58
CA ASN A 55 8.03 -4.81 14.71
C ASN A 55 7.72 -3.82 15.84
N ALA A 56 8.23 -4.10 17.05
CA ALA A 56 8.08 -3.27 18.24
C ALA A 56 8.42 -1.77 18.01
N ASN A 57 9.09 -1.44 16.91
CA ASN A 57 9.44 -0.08 16.51
C ASN A 57 8.56 0.45 15.36
N GLY A 58 7.51 -0.25 14.95
CA GLY A 58 6.60 0.17 13.89
C GLY A 58 7.21 0.24 12.48
N ARG A 59 8.39 -0.36 12.26
CA ARG A 59 9.19 -0.12 11.06
C ARG A 59 9.10 -1.20 9.97
N ASN A 60 8.77 -2.44 10.29
CA ASN A 60 8.89 -3.55 9.33
C ASN A 60 7.69 -3.69 8.39
N GLY A 61 6.47 -3.37 8.83
CA GLY A 61 5.28 -3.39 7.97
C GLY A 61 5.35 -2.42 6.78
N MET A 62 6.33 -1.52 6.82
CA MET A 62 6.53 -0.44 5.84
C MET A 62 7.53 -0.80 4.74
N SER A 63 8.11 -1.99 4.75
CA SER A 63 9.05 -2.43 3.70
C SER A 63 8.39 -2.55 2.31
N GLY A 64 7.06 -2.45 2.26
CA GLY A 64 6.27 -2.44 1.03
C GLY A 64 6.20 -1.10 0.31
N ASN A 65 6.65 0.00 0.94
CA ASN A 65 6.65 1.32 0.32
C ASN A 65 7.40 1.32 -1.03
N GLY A 66 6.90 2.10 -1.99
CA GLY A 66 7.38 2.10 -3.36
C GLY A 66 6.98 0.87 -4.17
N LYS A 67 6.88 -0.31 -3.56
CA LYS A 67 6.39 -1.52 -4.26
C LYS A 67 4.89 -1.46 -4.49
N ASN A 68 4.12 -0.95 -3.54
CA ASN A 68 2.69 -0.74 -3.70
C ASN A 68 2.41 0.28 -4.82
N GLY A 69 3.20 1.36 -4.90
CA GLY A 69 3.11 2.34 -5.98
C GLY A 69 3.41 1.72 -7.35
N LEU A 70 4.45 0.91 -7.43
CA LEU A 70 4.80 0.18 -8.66
C LEU A 70 3.73 -0.84 -9.05
N ALA A 71 3.13 -1.54 -8.07
CA ALA A 71 2.02 -2.45 -8.33
C ALA A 71 0.78 -1.72 -8.88
N ALA A 72 0.43 -0.55 -8.33
CA ALA A 72 -0.65 0.28 -8.86
C ALA A 72 -0.44 0.61 -10.33
N ILE A 73 0.80 0.92 -10.74
CA ILE A 73 1.15 1.22 -12.13
C ILE A 73 1.02 -0.04 -12.99
N ALA A 74 1.56 -1.18 -12.55
CA ALA A 74 1.52 -2.43 -13.30
C ALA A 74 0.07 -2.85 -13.54
N PHE A 75 -0.77 -2.89 -12.52
CA PHE A 75 -2.18 -3.26 -12.64
C PHE A 75 -2.98 -2.27 -13.50
N ARG A 76 -2.63 -0.98 -13.47
CA ARG A 76 -3.24 0.00 -14.37
C ARG A 76 -2.87 -0.28 -15.83
N VAL A 77 -1.60 -0.60 -16.13
CA VAL A 77 -1.16 -0.94 -17.49
C VAL A 77 -1.81 -2.24 -17.97
N GLU A 78 -2.01 -3.20 -17.07
CA GLU A 78 -2.76 -4.44 -17.33
C GLU A 78 -4.25 -4.17 -17.63
N GLY A 79 -4.85 -3.17 -16.97
CA GLY A 79 -6.28 -2.87 -17.03
C GLY A 79 -7.09 -3.43 -15.85
N ASN A 80 -6.41 -3.91 -14.80
CA ASN A 80 -7.06 -4.42 -13.59
C ASN A 80 -7.42 -3.26 -12.65
N ARG A 81 -8.64 -2.73 -12.80
CA ARG A 81 -9.12 -1.58 -12.05
C ARG A 81 -9.17 -1.80 -10.54
N PRO A 82 -9.74 -2.89 -10.00
CA PRO A 82 -9.79 -3.11 -8.55
C PRO A 82 -8.40 -3.13 -7.91
N ALA A 83 -7.45 -3.86 -8.50
CA ALA A 83 -6.07 -3.91 -8.03
C ALA A 83 -5.39 -2.52 -8.10
N THR A 84 -5.60 -1.78 -9.19
CA THR A 84 -5.08 -0.42 -9.35
C THR A 84 -5.58 0.49 -8.23
N GLN A 85 -6.87 0.48 -7.94
CA GLN A 85 -7.48 1.31 -6.90
C GLN A 85 -6.97 0.92 -5.51
N PHE A 86 -6.90 -0.37 -5.20
CA PHE A 86 -6.38 -0.84 -3.92
C PHE A 86 -4.93 -0.37 -3.71
N PHE A 87 -4.02 -0.67 -4.64
CA PHE A 87 -2.62 -0.32 -4.48
C PHE A 87 -2.35 1.19 -4.55
N SER A 88 -3.12 1.97 -5.30
CA SER A 88 -2.99 3.43 -5.29
C SER A 88 -3.46 4.04 -3.97
N LYS A 89 -4.51 3.51 -3.35
CA LYS A 89 -4.94 3.89 -2.01
C LYS A 89 -3.90 3.50 -0.97
N LEU A 90 -3.45 2.25 -1.01
CA LEU A 90 -2.48 1.73 -0.05
C LEU A 90 -1.18 2.55 -0.07
N THR A 91 -0.65 2.84 -1.28
CA THR A 91 0.56 3.67 -1.41
C THR A 91 0.33 5.09 -0.89
N ALA A 92 -0.82 5.69 -1.20
CA ALA A 92 -1.12 7.05 -0.78
C ALA A 92 -1.39 7.17 0.73
N SER A 93 -1.86 6.11 1.39
CA SER A 93 -2.05 6.08 2.85
C SER A 93 -0.74 5.92 3.63
N LEU A 94 0.36 5.54 2.96
CA LEU A 94 1.66 5.33 3.59
C LEU A 94 2.57 6.57 3.60
N TYR A 95 2.03 7.77 3.33
CA TYR A 95 2.81 9.03 3.31
C TYR A 95 3.56 9.29 4.61
N SER A 96 2.99 8.93 5.75
CA SER A 96 3.60 9.15 7.06
C SER A 96 4.83 8.28 7.32
N THR A 97 5.10 7.33 6.46
CA THR A 97 6.19 6.36 6.57
C THR A 97 7.11 6.38 5.35
N CYS A 98 7.04 7.46 4.57
CA CYS A 98 7.83 7.63 3.34
C CYS A 98 9.35 7.54 3.55
N GLU A 99 9.82 7.81 4.75
CA GLU A 99 11.25 7.72 5.11
C GLU A 99 11.71 6.27 5.35
N TYR A 100 10.75 5.37 5.57
CA TYR A 100 11.01 3.97 5.81
C TYR A 100 10.72 3.17 4.54
N GLY A 101 11.67 2.38 4.13
CA GLY A 101 11.51 1.55 2.97
C GLY A 101 12.81 0.84 2.63
N HIS A 102 12.72 -0.17 1.79
CA HIS A 102 13.90 -0.85 1.31
C HIS A 102 14.71 0.08 0.38
N SER A 103 16.03 -0.06 0.42
CA SER A 103 16.96 0.75 -0.38
C SER A 103 16.89 2.25 -0.03
N GLY A 104 16.71 2.54 1.27
CA GLY A 104 16.81 3.90 1.74
C GLY A 104 15.74 4.83 1.23
N ASN A 105 14.51 4.36 1.18
CA ASN A 105 13.33 5.07 0.65
C ASN A 105 13.41 5.51 -0.83
N SER A 106 14.45 5.16 -1.57
CA SER A 106 14.56 5.51 -3.00
C SER A 106 13.36 5.04 -3.81
N TYR A 107 12.84 3.84 -3.49
CA TYR A 107 11.64 3.31 -4.13
C TYR A 107 10.40 4.12 -3.80
N THR A 108 10.21 4.49 -2.53
CA THR A 108 9.12 5.35 -2.05
C THR A 108 9.13 6.69 -2.74
N TYR A 109 10.29 7.34 -2.76
CA TYR A 109 10.48 8.66 -3.35
C TYR A 109 10.04 8.72 -4.82
N PHE A 110 10.29 7.65 -5.56
CA PHE A 110 9.99 7.58 -6.99
C PHE A 110 8.64 6.97 -7.29
N TRP A 111 8.34 5.78 -6.76
CA TRP A 111 7.16 5.00 -7.18
C TRP A 111 5.86 5.42 -6.51
N ASP A 112 5.91 5.95 -5.29
CA ASP A 112 4.68 6.27 -4.57
C ASP A 112 3.90 7.43 -5.18
N PRO A 113 4.50 8.55 -5.61
CA PRO A 113 3.76 9.59 -6.34
C PRO A 113 3.13 9.08 -7.65
N LEU A 114 3.86 8.22 -8.37
CA LEU A 114 3.38 7.62 -9.61
C LEU A 114 2.22 6.65 -9.34
N GLY A 115 2.33 5.86 -8.26
CA GLY A 115 1.27 4.95 -7.80
C GLY A 115 0.03 5.68 -7.31
N ALA A 116 0.19 6.73 -6.50
CA ALA A 116 -0.91 7.58 -6.08
C ALA A 116 -1.62 8.24 -7.26
N ASN A 117 -0.88 8.63 -8.32
CA ASN A 117 -1.45 9.17 -9.55
C ASN A 117 -2.36 8.18 -10.29
N CYS A 118 -2.20 6.87 -10.07
CA CYS A 118 -3.12 5.87 -10.60
C CYS A 118 -4.54 5.98 -10.03
N GLY A 119 -4.69 6.50 -8.81
CA GLY A 119 -5.99 6.83 -8.20
C GLY A 119 -6.59 8.16 -8.68
N GLY A 120 -5.91 8.86 -9.56
CA GLY A 120 -6.35 10.13 -10.16
C GLY A 120 -5.70 11.37 -9.57
N PRO A 121 -5.92 12.55 -10.20
CA PRO A 121 -5.24 13.79 -9.85
C PRO A 121 -5.55 14.27 -8.42
N LYS A 122 -6.75 14.00 -7.91
CA LYS A 122 -7.12 14.37 -6.54
C LYS A 122 -6.32 13.58 -5.50
N LEU A 123 -6.10 12.27 -5.74
CA LEU A 123 -5.35 11.43 -4.82
C LEU A 123 -3.87 11.84 -4.79
N VAL A 124 -3.23 11.97 -5.95
CA VAL A 124 -1.81 12.35 -5.99
C VAL A 124 -1.60 13.77 -5.44
N SER A 125 -2.52 14.70 -5.68
CA SER A 125 -2.45 16.04 -5.10
C SER A 125 -2.54 16.03 -3.58
N ALA A 126 -3.45 15.23 -3.00
CA ALA A 126 -3.59 15.07 -1.56
C ALA A 126 -2.34 14.41 -0.96
N PHE A 127 -1.84 13.34 -1.58
CA PHE A 127 -0.61 12.67 -1.19
C PHE A 127 0.61 13.59 -1.19
N LEU A 128 0.81 14.36 -2.27
CA LEU A 128 1.92 15.31 -2.38
C LEU A 128 1.80 16.48 -1.38
N LYS A 129 0.58 16.85 -0.99
CA LYS A 129 0.36 17.83 0.07
C LYS A 129 0.89 17.35 1.41
N GLU A 130 0.65 16.10 1.77
CA GLU A 130 1.19 15.49 3.00
C GLU A 130 2.73 15.37 2.96
N LEU A 131 3.32 15.17 1.77
CA LEU A 131 4.78 15.05 1.59
C LEU A 131 5.49 16.36 1.24
N ARG A 132 4.80 17.51 1.25
CA ARG A 132 5.40 18.79 0.86
C ARG A 132 6.64 19.13 1.67
N TRP A 133 6.59 18.91 2.97
CA TRP A 133 7.72 19.14 3.87
C TRP A 133 8.93 18.29 3.50
N TYR A 134 8.70 17.01 3.18
CA TYR A 134 9.74 16.05 2.83
C TYR A 134 10.48 16.46 1.55
N TYR A 135 9.75 16.78 0.49
CA TYR A 135 10.35 17.24 -0.75
C TYR A 135 11.03 18.60 -0.60
N ALA A 136 10.52 19.49 0.22
CA ALA A 136 11.17 20.78 0.51
C ALA A 136 12.54 20.59 1.20
N LEU A 137 12.63 19.69 2.17
CA LEU A 137 13.88 19.36 2.87
C LEU A 137 14.92 18.68 1.97
N THR A 138 14.50 18.00 0.91
CA THR A 138 15.42 17.33 -0.02
C THR A 138 15.92 18.25 -1.14
N ARG A 139 15.43 19.49 -1.23
CA ARG A 139 15.84 20.47 -2.23
C ARG A 139 17.12 21.21 -1.80
N LYS A 140 18.10 21.29 -2.70
CA LYS A 140 19.32 22.06 -2.53
C LYS A 140 19.18 23.49 -3.02
N ALA A 141 20.15 24.35 -2.65
CA ALA A 141 20.19 25.76 -3.07
C ALA A 141 20.31 25.93 -4.61
N ASP A 142 20.96 24.99 -5.30
CA ASP A 142 21.09 24.97 -6.76
C ASP A 142 19.83 24.48 -7.49
N GLY A 143 18.76 24.17 -6.73
CA GLY A 143 17.50 23.66 -7.27
C GLY A 143 17.47 22.16 -7.50
N SER A 144 18.58 21.44 -7.35
CA SER A 144 18.60 19.97 -7.41
C SER A 144 18.00 19.35 -6.14
N PHE A 145 17.73 18.05 -6.20
CA PHE A 145 17.20 17.27 -5.08
C PHE A 145 18.16 16.17 -4.66
N VAL A 146 18.17 15.86 -3.38
CA VAL A 146 18.96 14.78 -2.80
C VAL A 146 18.05 13.79 -2.09
N ASN A 147 18.49 12.53 -2.02
CA ASN A 147 17.86 11.56 -1.14
C ASN A 147 18.58 11.62 0.22
N GLN A 148 17.82 11.54 1.31
CA GLN A 148 18.34 11.61 2.69
C GLN A 148 19.37 10.52 3.01
N GLN A 149 19.32 9.38 2.31
CA GLN A 149 20.24 8.26 2.54
C GLN A 149 21.44 8.25 1.58
N LEU A 150 22.06 9.40 1.35
CA LEU A 150 23.22 9.56 0.46
C LEU A 150 24.46 8.76 0.88
N GLY A 151 24.52 8.24 2.11
CA GLY A 151 25.67 7.50 2.64
C GLY A 151 25.56 5.98 2.59
N GLY A 152 24.43 5.41 2.18
CA GLY A 152 24.24 3.97 2.13
C GLY A 152 24.79 3.32 0.85
N VAL A 153 25.02 2.01 0.88
CA VAL A 153 25.52 1.19 -0.23
C VAL A 153 24.76 1.41 -1.55
N TYR A 154 23.52 1.89 -1.46
CA TYR A 154 22.62 2.19 -2.59
C TYR A 154 22.36 3.70 -2.77
N GLY A 155 23.01 4.55 -1.97
CA GLY A 155 22.76 5.99 -1.98
C GLY A 155 23.11 6.64 -3.31
N GLY A 156 22.20 7.41 -3.86
CA GLY A 156 22.41 8.35 -4.96
C GLY A 156 22.76 7.77 -6.34
N LYS A 157 23.24 6.55 -6.42
CA LYS A 157 23.69 5.94 -7.69
C LYS A 157 22.58 5.25 -8.47
N LEU A 158 21.51 4.80 -7.79
CA LEU A 158 20.44 4.02 -8.42
C LEU A 158 19.29 4.87 -8.98
N LEU A 159 19.09 6.07 -8.44
CA LEU A 159 18.00 6.96 -8.85
C LEU A 159 18.40 8.41 -8.64
N SER A 160 18.27 9.24 -9.66
CA SER A 160 18.44 10.67 -9.51
C SER A 160 17.19 11.28 -8.87
N PRO A 161 17.23 11.80 -7.63
CA PRO A 161 16.07 12.45 -7.03
C PRO A 161 15.57 13.65 -7.82
N THR A 162 16.48 14.38 -8.48
CA THR A 162 16.12 15.50 -9.37
C THR A 162 15.32 15.00 -10.58
N ALA A 163 15.75 13.93 -11.24
CA ALA A 163 15.01 13.33 -12.35
C ALA A 163 13.64 12.80 -11.89
N ALA A 164 13.56 12.21 -10.68
CA ALA A 164 12.29 11.77 -10.10
C ALA A 164 11.35 12.96 -9.89
N GLN A 165 11.82 14.11 -9.37
CA GLN A 165 11.01 15.31 -9.20
C GLN A 165 10.53 15.89 -10.54
N VAL A 166 11.36 15.89 -11.57
CA VAL A 166 10.94 16.30 -12.93
C VAL A 166 9.82 15.40 -13.42
N LEU A 167 9.93 14.09 -13.24
CA LEU A 167 8.88 13.15 -13.63
C LEU A 167 7.57 13.38 -12.82
N ILE A 168 7.66 13.59 -11.51
CA ILE A 168 6.52 13.91 -10.66
C ILE A 168 5.85 15.20 -11.13
N ALA A 169 6.60 16.24 -11.44
CA ALA A 169 6.08 17.50 -11.96
C ALA A 169 5.37 17.34 -13.34
N THR A 170 5.70 16.29 -14.09
CA THR A 170 5.06 15.98 -15.38
C THR A 170 3.80 15.11 -15.27
N LEU A 171 3.44 14.62 -14.08
CA LEU A 171 2.25 13.77 -13.87
C LEU A 171 0.96 14.33 -14.49
N PRO A 172 0.67 15.64 -14.42
CA PRO A 172 -0.54 16.20 -15.03
C PRO A 172 -0.61 16.03 -16.55
N ARG A 173 0.54 15.91 -17.23
CA ARG A 173 0.62 15.76 -18.68
C ARG A 173 0.17 14.40 -19.19
N ARG A 174 0.25 13.35 -18.37
CA ARG A 174 -0.15 11.97 -18.70
C ARG A 174 0.39 11.48 -20.06
N ALA A 175 1.61 11.88 -20.40
CA ALA A 175 2.18 11.67 -21.72
C ALA A 175 2.67 10.24 -21.96
N ILE A 176 3.06 9.53 -20.90
CA ILE A 176 3.57 8.16 -20.96
C ILE A 176 2.78 7.23 -20.05
N TYR A 177 2.90 5.91 -20.23
CA TYR A 177 2.19 4.93 -19.39
C TYR A 177 2.52 5.10 -17.91
N LEU A 178 3.75 5.36 -17.53
CA LEU A 178 4.12 5.58 -16.12
C LEU A 178 3.39 6.77 -15.48
N THR A 179 3.07 7.80 -16.26
CA THR A 179 2.39 9.02 -15.78
C THR A 179 0.89 9.05 -16.06
N GLY A 180 0.30 7.96 -16.54
CA GLY A 180 -1.15 7.83 -16.69
C GLY A 180 -1.71 7.91 -18.11
N LYS A 181 -0.89 7.76 -19.15
CA LYS A 181 -1.38 7.65 -20.53
C LYS A 181 -2.43 6.54 -20.64
N GLY A 182 -3.56 6.85 -21.26
CA GLY A 182 -4.62 5.88 -21.51
C GLY A 182 -5.54 5.56 -20.33
N GLN A 183 -5.37 6.22 -19.17
CA GLN A 183 -6.28 6.04 -18.04
C GLN A 183 -7.57 6.82 -18.23
N ASP A 184 -8.71 6.17 -18.04
CA ASP A 184 -10.03 6.79 -18.05
C ASP A 184 -10.32 7.52 -16.72
N LYS A 185 -11.03 8.65 -16.82
CA LYS A 185 -11.48 9.41 -15.62
C LYS A 185 -12.44 8.63 -14.73
N LYS A 186 -13.20 7.68 -15.30
CA LYS A 186 -14.11 6.80 -14.54
C LYS A 186 -13.36 5.89 -13.55
N ASP A 187 -12.04 5.68 -13.75
CA ASP A 187 -11.20 4.86 -12.89
C ASP A 187 -10.66 5.63 -11.69
N TRP A 188 -10.82 6.95 -11.66
CA TRP A 188 -10.32 7.79 -10.59
C TRP A 188 -11.17 7.66 -9.33
N LEU A 189 -10.53 7.75 -8.18
CA LEU A 189 -11.18 7.75 -6.89
C LEU A 189 -12.09 8.99 -6.72
N LYS A 190 -13.23 8.79 -6.09
CA LYS A 190 -14.16 9.87 -5.73
C LYS A 190 -13.58 10.67 -4.55
N LYS A 191 -14.12 11.87 -4.31
CA LYS A 191 -13.64 12.78 -3.26
C LYS A 191 -13.62 12.10 -1.87
N LYS A 192 -14.68 11.38 -1.52
CA LYS A 192 -14.76 10.66 -0.24
C LYS A 192 -13.66 9.61 -0.12
N GLU A 193 -13.45 8.79 -1.14
CA GLU A 193 -12.41 7.75 -1.14
C GLU A 193 -11.01 8.34 -1.00
N VAL A 194 -10.75 9.52 -1.59
CA VAL A 194 -9.48 10.25 -1.43
C VAL A 194 -9.30 10.69 0.03
N THR A 195 -10.35 11.29 0.63
CA THR A 195 -10.32 11.70 2.02
C THR A 195 -10.07 10.52 2.95
N ASP A 196 -10.88 9.46 2.82
CA ASP A 196 -10.75 8.24 3.62
C ASP A 196 -9.35 7.60 3.48
N THR A 197 -8.75 7.68 2.28
CA THR A 197 -7.39 7.16 2.03
C THR A 197 -6.33 7.95 2.80
N ILE A 198 -6.37 9.25 2.76
CA ILE A 198 -5.38 10.11 3.45
C ILE A 198 -5.57 10.02 4.96
N GLU A 199 -6.81 10.01 5.44
CA GLU A 199 -7.11 9.85 6.86
C GLU A 199 -6.63 8.50 7.40
N SER A 200 -6.80 7.41 6.65
CA SER A 200 -6.29 6.10 7.06
C SER A 200 -4.77 6.05 7.25
N GLY A 201 -4.02 6.92 6.57
CA GLY A 201 -2.57 7.07 6.76
C GLY A 201 -2.17 7.73 8.07
N ARG A 202 -3.12 8.32 8.81
CA ARG A 202 -2.92 8.89 10.15
C ARG A 202 -3.07 7.85 11.26
N TRP A 203 -3.70 6.71 10.95
CA TRP A 203 -3.92 5.65 11.93
C TRP A 203 -2.59 5.10 12.44
N ARG A 204 -2.39 5.20 13.74
CA ARG A 204 -1.25 4.72 14.50
C ARG A 204 -1.70 4.27 15.87
N LEU A 205 -0.80 3.65 16.63
CA LEU A 205 -1.10 3.20 17.96
C LEU A 205 -1.57 4.36 18.89
N ALA A 206 -1.06 5.56 18.66
CA ALA A 206 -1.46 6.75 19.43
C ALA A 206 -2.93 7.14 19.19
N GLU A 207 -3.35 7.18 17.93
CA GLU A 207 -4.72 7.56 17.53
C GLU A 207 -5.76 6.53 17.96
N THR A 208 -5.35 5.27 18.14
CA THR A 208 -6.24 4.21 18.64
C THR A 208 -6.30 4.15 20.18
N ALA A 209 -5.47 4.90 20.89
CA ALA A 209 -5.34 4.81 22.34
C ALA A 209 -6.64 5.13 23.09
N ASP A 210 -7.34 6.18 22.63
CA ASP A 210 -8.55 6.70 23.30
C ASP A 210 -9.85 6.10 22.74
N MET A 211 -9.77 5.25 21.69
CA MET A 211 -10.95 4.61 21.11
C MET A 211 -11.58 3.61 22.08
N THR A 212 -12.91 3.55 22.08
CA THR A 212 -13.65 2.51 22.79
C THR A 212 -13.48 1.14 22.10
N ALA A 213 -13.81 0.06 22.79
CA ALA A 213 -13.81 -1.27 22.16
C ALA A 213 -14.82 -1.37 21.01
N GLU A 214 -15.94 -0.65 21.10
CA GLU A 214 -17.00 -0.60 20.07
C GLU A 214 -16.48 0.12 18.82
N ASP A 215 -15.79 1.27 18.98
CA ASP A 215 -15.17 1.99 17.88
C ASP A 215 -14.10 1.12 17.17
N LEU A 216 -13.27 0.45 17.97
CA LEU A 216 -12.23 -0.44 17.43
C LEU A 216 -12.85 -1.63 16.67
N LEU A 217 -13.93 -2.24 17.18
CA LEU A 217 -14.63 -3.31 16.48
C LEU A 217 -15.22 -2.83 15.14
N ALA A 218 -15.79 -1.62 15.10
CA ALA A 218 -16.32 -1.04 13.86
C ALA A 218 -15.22 -0.81 12.82
N GLU A 219 -14.04 -0.36 13.25
CA GLU A 219 -12.91 -0.07 12.37
C GLU A 219 -12.18 -1.32 11.87
N LEU A 220 -12.45 -2.51 12.41
CA LEU A 220 -11.93 -3.77 11.85
C LEU A 220 -12.44 -4.05 10.43
N ASP A 221 -13.51 -3.39 9.97
CA ASP A 221 -14.01 -3.44 8.59
C ASP A 221 -13.38 -2.38 7.67
N SER A 222 -12.36 -1.66 8.12
CA SER A 222 -11.66 -0.66 7.30
C SER A 222 -11.12 -1.29 6.01
N TRP A 223 -11.20 -0.53 4.90
CA TRP A 223 -10.57 -0.93 3.64
C TRP A 223 -9.05 -1.07 3.76
N SER A 224 -8.41 -0.33 4.69
CA SER A 224 -6.97 -0.29 4.88
C SER A 224 -6.49 -1.45 5.75
N PRO A 225 -5.69 -2.38 5.23
CA PRO A 225 -5.13 -3.46 6.03
C PRO A 225 -4.22 -2.94 7.15
N ILE A 226 -3.61 -1.77 6.98
CA ILE A 226 -2.75 -1.14 7.99
C ILE A 226 -3.59 -0.57 9.13
N ALA A 227 -4.70 0.10 8.82
CA ALA A 227 -5.64 0.55 9.85
C ALA A 227 -6.20 -0.63 10.64
N ARG A 228 -6.66 -1.69 9.95
CA ARG A 228 -7.14 -2.92 10.62
C ARG A 228 -6.11 -3.53 11.55
N GLU A 229 -4.82 -3.52 11.16
CA GLU A 229 -3.73 -4.07 11.97
C GLU A 229 -3.55 -3.29 13.27
N TRP A 230 -3.50 -1.94 13.21
CA TRP A 230 -3.40 -1.10 14.41
C TRP A 230 -4.59 -1.29 15.34
N VAL A 231 -5.77 -1.32 14.76
CA VAL A 231 -7.03 -1.55 15.49
C VAL A 231 -7.04 -2.93 16.14
N ALA A 232 -6.61 -3.97 15.43
CA ALA A 232 -6.53 -5.35 15.93
C ALA A 232 -5.59 -5.47 17.13
N ILE A 233 -4.38 -4.87 17.03
CA ILE A 233 -3.41 -4.83 18.14
C ILE A 233 -4.06 -4.16 19.35
N LYS A 234 -4.67 -2.99 19.14
CA LYS A 234 -5.23 -2.20 20.22
C LYS A 234 -6.43 -2.88 20.89
N LEU A 235 -7.29 -3.49 20.09
CA LEU A 235 -8.46 -4.23 20.62
C LEU A 235 -8.02 -5.44 21.46
N ALA A 236 -6.96 -6.14 21.04
CA ALA A 236 -6.40 -7.26 21.79
C ALA A 236 -5.81 -6.84 23.16
N GLU A 237 -5.37 -5.59 23.30
CA GLU A 237 -4.89 -5.00 24.56
C GLU A 237 -6.02 -4.52 25.49
N LYS A 238 -7.21 -4.21 24.94
CA LYS A 238 -8.34 -3.72 25.71
C LYS A 238 -8.87 -4.78 26.67
N LYS A 239 -9.28 -4.35 27.88
CA LYS A 239 -9.98 -5.20 28.84
C LYS A 239 -11.40 -5.46 28.32
N GLY A 240 -11.88 -6.68 28.53
CA GLY A 240 -13.22 -7.11 28.15
C GLY A 240 -13.21 -8.39 27.34
N ASP A 241 -14.39 -8.99 27.18
CA ASP A 241 -14.57 -10.16 26.34
C ASP A 241 -15.06 -9.72 24.95
N HIS A 242 -14.16 -9.66 24.00
CA HIS A 242 -14.46 -9.31 22.61
C HIS A 242 -14.66 -10.53 21.70
N LEU A 243 -14.44 -11.74 22.24
CA LEU A 243 -14.52 -12.99 21.45
C LEU A 243 -15.89 -13.18 20.78
N PRO A 244 -17.05 -12.97 21.44
CA PRO A 244 -18.34 -13.16 20.77
C PRO A 244 -18.55 -12.24 19.56
N ALA A 245 -18.05 -11.00 19.61
CA ALA A 245 -18.11 -10.07 18.50
C ALA A 245 -17.18 -10.51 17.36
N LEU A 246 -15.96 -10.89 17.66
CA LEU A 246 -14.98 -11.34 16.68
C LEU A 246 -15.42 -12.64 15.99
N LEU A 247 -16.01 -13.58 16.73
CA LEU A 247 -16.56 -14.82 16.14
C LEU A 247 -17.69 -14.53 15.16
N ARG A 248 -18.60 -13.58 15.47
CA ARG A 248 -19.64 -13.15 14.51
C ARG A 248 -19.01 -12.50 13.28
N MET A 249 -17.97 -11.69 13.43
CA MET A 249 -17.28 -11.05 12.31
C MET A 249 -16.58 -12.04 11.39
N LEU A 250 -16.21 -13.24 11.83
CA LEU A 250 -15.67 -14.27 10.94
C LEU A 250 -16.70 -14.75 9.90
N GLU A 251 -17.99 -14.57 10.18
CA GLU A 251 -19.10 -14.95 9.30
C GLU A 251 -19.68 -13.75 8.52
N ASP A 252 -19.08 -12.56 8.67
CA ASP A 252 -19.54 -11.34 8.00
C ASP A 252 -19.42 -11.44 6.46
N GLN A 253 -20.31 -10.73 5.75
CA GLN A 253 -20.24 -10.62 4.29
C GLN A 253 -18.99 -9.85 3.83
N SER A 254 -18.54 -8.88 4.61
CA SER A 254 -17.32 -8.10 4.33
C SER A 254 -16.06 -8.96 4.50
N PRO A 255 -15.25 -9.12 3.45
CA PRO A 255 -13.95 -9.78 3.59
C PRO A 255 -12.99 -8.98 4.47
N GLN A 256 -13.16 -7.66 4.57
CA GLN A 256 -12.36 -6.78 5.41
C GLN A 256 -12.67 -7.04 6.90
N ALA A 257 -13.94 -7.13 7.27
CA ALA A 257 -14.36 -7.48 8.63
C ALA A 257 -13.83 -8.86 9.05
N ARG A 258 -13.96 -9.86 8.16
CA ARG A 258 -13.39 -11.20 8.44
C ARG A 258 -11.88 -11.15 8.65
N ALA A 259 -11.14 -10.39 7.81
CA ALA A 259 -9.70 -10.25 7.92
C ALA A 259 -9.30 -9.53 9.22
N GLY A 260 -10.02 -8.49 9.61
CA GLY A 260 -9.82 -7.77 10.87
C GLY A 260 -10.05 -8.66 12.09
N ALA A 261 -11.12 -9.46 12.08
CA ALA A 261 -11.38 -10.43 13.14
C ALA A 261 -10.26 -11.47 13.24
N CYS A 262 -9.82 -12.05 12.11
CA CYS A 262 -8.69 -12.99 12.08
C CYS A 262 -7.41 -12.38 12.68
N ALA A 263 -7.08 -11.13 12.32
CA ALA A 263 -5.92 -10.44 12.85
C ALA A 263 -6.02 -10.28 14.37
N THR A 264 -7.17 -9.80 14.88
CA THR A 264 -7.39 -9.61 16.32
C THR A 264 -7.31 -10.92 17.10
N LEU A 265 -7.93 -11.98 16.60
CA LEU A 265 -7.85 -13.32 17.21
C LEU A 265 -6.40 -13.82 17.26
N GLY A 266 -5.61 -13.54 16.22
CA GLY A 266 -4.18 -13.83 16.20
C GLY A 266 -3.40 -13.10 17.31
N TYR A 267 -3.70 -11.83 17.58
CA TYR A 267 -3.09 -11.06 18.67
C TYR A 267 -3.57 -11.49 20.06
N LEU A 268 -4.79 -11.99 20.18
CA LEU A 268 -5.28 -12.57 21.45
C LEU A 268 -4.58 -13.88 21.82
N GLY A 269 -4.03 -14.58 20.83
CA GLY A 269 -3.27 -15.83 21.04
C GLY A 269 -4.09 -16.91 21.75
N GLU A 270 -3.54 -17.47 22.83
CA GLU A 270 -4.18 -18.54 23.62
C GLU A 270 -5.56 -18.14 24.18
N LYS A 271 -5.79 -16.88 24.44
CA LYS A 271 -7.11 -16.38 24.88
C LYS A 271 -8.21 -16.60 23.85
N ALA A 272 -7.84 -16.76 22.57
CA ALA A 272 -8.75 -17.01 21.47
C ALA A 272 -8.80 -18.50 21.04
N ALA A 273 -8.33 -19.45 21.86
CA ALA A 273 -8.30 -20.88 21.49
C ALA A 273 -9.66 -21.43 21.05
N VAL A 274 -10.76 -20.90 21.58
CA VAL A 274 -12.15 -21.27 21.21
C VAL A 274 -12.45 -20.88 19.75
N ALA A 275 -11.70 -19.97 19.15
CA ALA A 275 -11.88 -19.54 17.75
C ALA A 275 -11.21 -20.48 16.74
N VAL A 276 -10.42 -21.46 17.17
CA VAL A 276 -9.71 -22.38 16.24
C VAL A 276 -10.65 -23.14 15.30
N PRO A 277 -11.77 -23.76 15.75
CA PRO A 277 -12.68 -24.41 14.82
C PRO A 277 -13.37 -23.46 13.83
N PRO A 278 -13.90 -22.27 14.23
CA PRO A 278 -14.42 -21.28 13.29
C PRO A 278 -13.37 -20.78 12.28
N LEU A 279 -12.13 -20.53 12.71
CA LEU A 279 -11.05 -20.12 11.82
C LEU A 279 -10.72 -21.20 10.78
N ALA A 280 -10.65 -22.47 11.18
CA ALA A 280 -10.42 -23.60 10.27
C ALA A 280 -11.54 -23.75 9.24
N LYS A 281 -12.78 -23.40 9.59
CA LYS A 281 -13.94 -23.38 8.66
C LYS A 281 -13.89 -22.19 7.68
N ALA A 282 -13.29 -21.06 8.09
CA ALA A 282 -13.19 -19.85 7.28
C ALA A 282 -12.04 -19.89 6.25
N LEU A 283 -11.09 -20.82 6.37
CA LEU A 283 -10.00 -21.07 5.42
C LEU A 283 -10.47 -21.97 4.27
#